data_594bbbb4f98501552966869f62f23a60
#
_entry.id   594bbbb4f98501552966869f62f23a60
#
_cell.length_a   1.000
_cell.length_b   1.000
_cell.length_c   1.000
_cell.angle_alpha   90.00
_cell.angle_beta   90.00
_cell.angle_gamma   90.00
#
_symmetry.space_group_name_H-M   'P 1'
#
loop_
_entity.id
_entity.type
_entity.pdbx_description
1 polymer ?
#
loop_
_entity_poly.entity_id
_entity_poly.type
_entity_poly.pdbx_seq_one_letter_code
_entity_poly.pdbx_strand_id
1 'polypeptide(L)'
;DICVPLIDLWNEIKNNPLELSEAYKLRWTRLQTEGYQAYYEIRDDFNKKRSPEELLFLSRTCVNGLIRFNANGDFNNSLHHTRPGISPDSLEKIIMDWSKHIQGAEFIAADYTTTTETAKEGDLIYLDPPYFHTKGRYYGTIDFDAFIAYLEQLNSKGIKYMLSFDGIRGEDDFTVELPKELYKRHEFIPSGNSSFKKVMDKESIQVLESLYLNW
;
A
#
# COMPACT_ATOMS: atom_id res chain seq x y z
N ASP A 1 4.79 -3.85 7.10
CA ASP A 1 3.89 -4.53 6.15
C ASP A 1 4.34 -5.97 5.98
N ILE A 2 3.40 -6.90 5.72
CA ILE A 2 3.73 -8.33 5.50
C ILE A 2 4.09 -8.66 4.04
N CYS A 3 3.90 -7.71 3.11
CA CYS A 3 4.22 -7.90 1.70
C CYS A 3 5.73 -7.74 1.45
N VAL A 4 6.47 -8.84 1.57
CA VAL A 4 7.94 -8.85 1.42
C VAL A 4 8.40 -8.11 0.15
N PRO A 5 7.87 -8.39 -1.07
CA PRO A 5 8.36 -7.71 -2.28
C PRO A 5 8.13 -6.19 -2.27
N LEU A 6 7.10 -5.70 -1.55
CA LEU A 6 6.86 -4.27 -1.40
C LEU A 6 7.89 -3.63 -0.47
N ILE A 7 8.22 -4.30 0.62
CA ILE A 7 9.24 -3.85 1.56
C ILE A 7 10.63 -3.88 0.91
N ASP A 8 10.95 -4.93 0.17
CA ASP A 8 12.19 -5.02 -0.59
C ASP A 8 12.30 -3.89 -1.62
N LEU A 9 11.19 -3.52 -2.28
CA LEU A 9 11.16 -2.38 -3.20
C LEU A 9 11.50 -1.04 -2.48
N TRP A 10 10.96 -0.81 -1.29
CA TRP A 10 11.31 0.38 -0.52
C TRP A 10 12.77 0.38 -0.07
N ASN A 11 13.32 -0.77 0.30
CA ASN A 11 14.73 -0.93 0.62
C ASN A 11 15.62 -0.67 -0.61
N GLU A 12 15.23 -1.13 -1.80
CA GLU A 12 15.94 -0.83 -3.05
C GLU A 12 15.87 0.66 -3.41
N ILE A 13 14.72 1.32 -3.26
CA ILE A 13 14.61 2.77 -3.44
C ILE A 13 15.57 3.51 -2.49
N LYS A 14 15.70 3.05 -1.25
CA LYS A 14 16.57 3.65 -0.25
C LYS A 14 18.05 3.44 -0.55
N ASN A 15 18.44 2.22 -0.87
CA ASN A 15 19.83 1.80 -0.88
C ASN A 15 20.47 1.78 -2.28
N ASN A 16 19.69 1.43 -3.33
CA ASN A 16 20.18 1.18 -4.68
C ASN A 16 19.33 1.92 -5.74
N PRO A 17 19.06 3.25 -5.59
CA PRO A 17 18.11 3.98 -6.42
C PRO A 17 18.48 4.04 -7.91
N LEU A 18 19.77 4.07 -8.24
CA LEU A 18 20.24 4.12 -9.64
C LEU A 18 20.05 2.76 -10.31
N GLU A 19 20.48 1.68 -9.66
CA GLU A 19 20.35 0.32 -10.15
C GLU A 19 18.88 -0.05 -10.37
N LEU A 20 18.00 0.34 -9.44
CA LEU A 20 16.55 0.15 -9.55
C LEU A 20 15.97 0.92 -10.75
N SER A 21 16.41 2.16 -10.96
CA SER A 21 15.98 2.99 -12.09
C SER A 21 16.39 2.40 -13.44
N GLU A 22 17.63 1.93 -13.56
CA GLU A 22 18.12 1.25 -14.78
C GLU A 22 17.36 -0.08 -15.01
N ALA A 23 17.10 -0.84 -13.96
CA ALA A 23 16.31 -2.07 -14.05
C ALA A 23 14.87 -1.80 -14.56
N TYR A 24 14.24 -0.72 -14.11
CA TYR A 24 12.94 -0.29 -14.64
C TYR A 24 13.04 0.11 -16.11
N LYS A 25 14.05 0.91 -16.49
CA LYS A 25 14.28 1.38 -17.86
C LYS A 25 14.43 0.22 -18.85
N LEU A 26 15.18 -0.81 -18.48
CA LEU A 26 15.32 -2.03 -19.29
C LEU A 26 13.98 -2.70 -19.57
N ARG A 27 13.15 -2.90 -18.53
CA ARG A 27 11.82 -3.53 -18.64
C ARG A 27 10.84 -2.65 -19.39
N TRP A 28 10.86 -1.36 -19.17
CA TRP A 28 10.03 -0.40 -19.90
C TRP A 28 10.38 -0.37 -21.39
N THR A 29 11.68 -0.34 -21.74
CA THR A 29 12.14 -0.38 -23.13
C THR A 29 11.71 -1.70 -23.79
N ARG A 30 11.84 -2.81 -23.09
CA ARG A 30 11.39 -4.11 -23.56
C ARG A 30 9.87 -4.12 -23.84
N LEU A 31 9.06 -3.50 -22.98
CA LEU A 31 7.62 -3.33 -23.22
C LEU A 31 7.33 -2.51 -24.48
N GLN A 32 8.11 -1.44 -24.77
CA GLN A 32 7.93 -0.62 -25.97
C GLN A 32 8.31 -1.36 -27.26
N THR A 33 9.26 -2.25 -27.23
CA THR A 33 9.78 -2.96 -28.40
C THR A 33 9.10 -4.30 -28.67
N GLU A 34 8.76 -5.05 -27.62
CA GLU A 34 8.18 -6.40 -27.70
C GLU A 34 6.66 -6.42 -27.44
N GLY A 35 6.11 -5.29 -26.94
CA GLY A 35 4.70 -5.15 -26.69
C GLY A 35 4.17 -5.93 -25.48
N TYR A 36 2.89 -6.28 -25.50
CA TYR A 36 2.20 -6.86 -24.34
C TYR A 36 2.80 -8.19 -23.85
N GLN A 37 3.43 -8.95 -24.72
CA GLN A 37 4.05 -10.23 -24.35
C GLN A 37 5.15 -10.02 -23.29
N ALA A 38 5.99 -9.00 -23.46
CA ALA A 38 7.02 -8.66 -22.50
C ALA A 38 6.46 -8.41 -21.08
N TYR A 39 5.29 -7.76 -20.99
CA TYR A 39 4.64 -7.53 -19.70
C TYR A 39 4.30 -8.86 -18.99
N TYR A 40 3.71 -9.81 -19.70
CA TYR A 40 3.30 -11.08 -19.10
C TYR A 40 4.49 -11.95 -18.74
N GLU A 41 5.56 -11.95 -19.54
CA GLU A 41 6.81 -12.62 -19.20
C GLU A 41 7.46 -12.04 -17.94
N ILE A 42 7.53 -10.69 -17.82
CA ILE A 42 8.03 -10.02 -16.61
C ILE A 42 7.13 -10.34 -15.41
N ARG A 43 5.81 -10.40 -15.59
CA ARG A 43 4.89 -10.79 -14.52
C ARG A 43 5.12 -12.24 -14.08
N ASP A 44 5.34 -13.15 -15.00
CA ASP A 44 5.62 -14.55 -14.70
C ASP A 44 6.98 -14.72 -14.00
N ASP A 45 7.97 -13.90 -14.37
CA ASP A 45 9.26 -13.84 -13.70
C ASP A 45 9.11 -13.29 -12.26
N PHE A 46 8.34 -12.24 -12.08
CA PHE A 46 7.99 -11.75 -10.75
C PHE A 46 7.31 -12.82 -9.89
N ASN A 47 6.35 -13.55 -10.46
CA ASN A 47 5.64 -14.60 -9.72
C ASN A 47 6.54 -15.74 -9.30
N LYS A 48 7.66 -15.97 -9.99
CA LYS A 48 8.68 -16.96 -9.61
C LYS A 48 9.70 -16.43 -8.62
N LYS A 49 10.17 -15.17 -8.81
CA LYS A 49 11.35 -14.62 -8.11
C LYS A 49 11.00 -13.66 -7.00
N ARG A 50 9.84 -12.99 -7.10
CA ARG A 50 9.36 -11.95 -6.17
C ARG A 50 10.29 -10.74 -6.06
N SER A 51 11.06 -10.43 -7.10
CA SER A 51 12.04 -9.35 -7.02
C SER A 51 11.42 -7.94 -7.12
N PRO A 52 12.00 -6.95 -6.42
CA PRO A 52 11.47 -5.59 -6.34
C PRO A 52 11.46 -4.85 -7.69
N GLU A 53 12.39 -5.15 -8.59
CA GLU A 53 12.51 -4.51 -9.90
C GLU A 53 11.31 -4.84 -10.81
N GLU A 54 10.88 -6.13 -10.82
CA GLU A 54 9.68 -6.53 -11.54
C GLU A 54 8.45 -5.91 -10.90
N LEU A 55 8.36 -5.87 -9.55
CA LEU A 55 7.23 -5.26 -8.86
C LEU A 55 7.10 -3.78 -9.20
N LEU A 56 8.21 -3.03 -9.22
CA LEU A 56 8.21 -1.62 -9.64
C LEU A 56 7.64 -1.47 -11.04
N PHE A 57 8.15 -2.24 -12.00
CA PHE A 57 7.66 -2.20 -13.39
C PHE A 57 6.17 -2.52 -13.48
N LEU A 58 5.73 -3.61 -12.86
CA LEU A 58 4.34 -4.06 -12.88
C LEU A 58 3.41 -3.02 -12.26
N SER A 59 3.78 -2.41 -11.12
CA SER A 59 2.97 -1.38 -10.45
C SER A 59 2.80 -0.11 -11.31
N ARG A 60 3.73 0.20 -12.19
CA ARG A 60 3.69 1.39 -13.06
C ARG A 60 3.02 1.15 -14.40
N THR A 61 2.85 -0.10 -14.81
CA THR A 61 2.33 -0.47 -16.14
C THR A 61 1.01 -1.23 -16.08
N CYS A 62 0.61 -1.77 -14.94
CA CYS A 62 -0.66 -2.49 -14.79
C CYS A 62 -1.89 -1.56 -14.75
N VAL A 63 -3.07 -2.15 -14.92
CA VAL A 63 -4.35 -1.44 -14.86
C VAL A 63 -4.50 -0.72 -13.51
N ASN A 64 -4.69 0.59 -13.56
CA ASN A 64 -4.87 1.51 -12.42
C ASN A 64 -3.71 1.52 -11.40
N GLY A 65 -2.56 0.92 -11.71
CA GLY A 65 -1.44 0.83 -10.78
C GLY A 65 -1.72 -0.05 -9.55
N LEU A 66 -2.73 -0.92 -9.62
CA LEU A 66 -3.16 -1.75 -8.49
C LEU A 66 -2.23 -2.96 -8.32
N ILE A 67 -1.50 -2.99 -7.23
CA ILE A 67 -0.77 -4.18 -6.78
C ILE A 67 -1.82 -5.16 -6.23
N ARG A 68 -2.09 -6.22 -7.01
CA ARG A 68 -3.10 -7.22 -6.67
C ARG A 68 -2.55 -8.63 -6.83
N PHE A 69 -2.79 -9.46 -5.82
CA PHE A 69 -2.40 -10.87 -5.79
C PHE A 69 -3.64 -11.76 -5.81
N ASN A 70 -3.51 -12.94 -6.41
CA ASN A 70 -4.54 -13.98 -6.33
C ASN A 70 -4.42 -14.79 -5.02
N ALA A 71 -5.31 -15.77 -4.83
CA ALA A 71 -5.30 -16.63 -3.64
C ALA A 71 -4.00 -17.45 -3.47
N ASN A 72 -3.24 -17.66 -4.56
CA ASN A 72 -1.95 -18.34 -4.53
C ASN A 72 -0.78 -17.38 -4.22
N GLY A 73 -1.08 -16.10 -4.02
CA GLY A 73 -0.07 -15.07 -3.81
C GLY A 73 0.60 -14.57 -5.11
N ASP A 74 0.10 -14.89 -6.30
CA ASP A 74 0.67 -14.42 -7.55
C ASP A 74 0.09 -13.06 -7.94
N PHE A 75 0.95 -12.17 -8.42
CA PHE A 75 0.52 -10.92 -9.02
C PHE A 75 -0.33 -11.21 -10.27
N ASN A 76 -1.57 -10.74 -10.29
CA ASN A 76 -2.54 -11.11 -11.31
C ASN A 76 -3.19 -9.94 -12.04
N ASN A 77 -2.68 -8.72 -11.89
CA ASN A 77 -3.20 -7.59 -12.64
C ASN A 77 -2.71 -7.62 -14.09
N SER A 78 -3.48 -7.02 -15.01
CA SER A 78 -3.18 -6.98 -16.43
C SER A 78 -2.46 -5.70 -16.82
N LEU A 79 -1.78 -5.72 -17.97
CA LEU A 79 -1.22 -4.52 -18.60
C LEU A 79 -2.32 -3.49 -18.88
N HIS A 80 -2.03 -2.23 -18.64
CA HIS A 80 -2.92 -1.13 -19.06
C HIS A 80 -2.72 -0.86 -20.57
N HIS A 81 -3.75 -1.07 -21.36
CA HIS A 81 -3.65 -1.04 -22.84
C HIS A 81 -3.25 0.31 -23.44
N THR A 82 -3.61 1.42 -22.80
CA THR A 82 -3.38 2.77 -23.33
C THR A 82 -2.36 3.60 -22.55
N ARG A 83 -1.82 3.07 -21.44
CA ARG A 83 -0.83 3.76 -20.61
C ARG A 83 0.45 2.94 -20.55
N PRO A 84 1.51 3.36 -21.23
CA PRO A 84 2.76 2.60 -21.30
C PRO A 84 3.59 2.64 -19.99
N GLY A 85 3.03 3.18 -18.92
CA GLY A 85 3.75 3.47 -17.68
C GLY A 85 4.38 4.87 -17.70
N ILE A 86 5.03 5.22 -16.60
CA ILE A 86 5.79 6.48 -16.49
C ILE A 86 7.10 6.36 -17.29
N SER A 87 7.55 7.46 -17.91
CA SER A 87 8.84 7.45 -18.61
C SER A 87 10.00 7.16 -17.63
N PRO A 88 11.04 6.43 -18.06
CA PRO A 88 12.19 6.11 -17.20
C PRO A 88 12.84 7.33 -16.56
N ASP A 89 13.09 8.39 -17.33
CA ASP A 89 13.71 9.61 -16.82
C ASP A 89 12.86 10.33 -15.75
N SER A 90 11.55 10.24 -15.87
CA SER A 90 10.63 10.81 -14.86
C SER A 90 10.59 9.95 -13.60
N LEU A 91 10.60 8.63 -13.75
CA LEU A 91 10.61 7.72 -12.61
C LEU A 91 11.94 7.77 -11.86
N GLU A 92 13.07 7.84 -12.56
CA GLU A 92 14.39 8.00 -11.94
C GLU A 92 14.43 9.21 -11.02
N LYS A 93 13.96 10.38 -11.48
CA LYS A 93 13.88 11.59 -10.64
C LYS A 93 13.07 11.36 -9.38
N ILE A 94 11.93 10.67 -9.48
CA ILE A 94 11.07 10.34 -8.34
C ILE A 94 11.79 9.40 -7.38
N ILE A 95 12.43 8.34 -7.88
CA ILE A 95 13.17 7.36 -7.07
C ILE A 95 14.32 8.05 -6.33
N MET A 96 15.09 8.87 -7.05
CA MET A 96 16.23 9.62 -6.46
C MET A 96 15.78 10.60 -5.39
N ASP A 97 14.63 11.24 -5.57
CA ASP A 97 14.06 12.16 -4.59
C ASP A 97 13.56 11.41 -3.34
N TRP A 98 12.80 10.34 -3.52
CA TRP A 98 12.37 9.48 -2.41
C TRP A 98 13.54 8.88 -1.65
N SER A 99 14.57 8.38 -2.34
CA SER A 99 15.79 7.85 -1.70
C SER A 99 16.38 8.82 -0.68
N LYS A 100 16.42 10.12 -1.00
CA LYS A 100 16.93 11.14 -0.07
C LYS A 100 16.03 11.32 1.16
N HIS A 101 14.72 11.32 0.96
CA HIS A 101 13.75 11.59 2.03
C HIS A 101 13.63 10.43 3.04
N ILE A 102 13.85 9.19 2.60
CA ILE A 102 13.63 7.99 3.42
C ILE A 102 14.89 7.43 4.09
N GLN A 103 16.02 8.16 4.05
CA GLN A 103 17.30 7.66 4.62
C GLN A 103 17.21 7.29 6.11
N GLY A 104 16.41 8.00 6.90
CA GLY A 104 16.19 7.72 8.33
C GLY A 104 15.11 6.67 8.62
N ALA A 105 14.40 6.17 7.61
CA ALA A 105 13.33 5.19 7.79
C ALA A 105 13.85 3.76 7.75
N GLU A 106 13.21 2.86 8.50
CA GLU A 106 13.38 1.41 8.40
C GLU A 106 12.14 0.80 7.75
N PHE A 107 12.35 -0.11 6.79
CA PHE A 107 11.29 -0.86 6.13
C PHE A 107 11.41 -2.33 6.52
N ILE A 108 10.42 -2.84 7.25
CA ILE A 108 10.46 -4.17 7.86
C ILE A 108 9.30 -5.01 7.32
N ALA A 109 9.63 -6.17 6.76
CA ALA A 109 8.66 -7.15 6.31
C ALA A 109 8.25 -8.06 7.47
N ALA A 110 7.25 -7.63 8.25
CA ALA A 110 6.75 -8.39 9.38
C ALA A 110 5.31 -7.97 9.72
N ASP A 111 4.68 -8.76 10.58
CA ASP A 111 3.40 -8.44 11.18
C ASP A 111 3.51 -7.19 12.08
N TYR A 112 2.41 -6.42 12.17
CA TYR A 112 2.35 -5.19 12.96
C TYR A 112 2.66 -5.42 14.45
N THR A 113 2.30 -6.56 15.00
CA THR A 113 2.59 -6.91 16.40
C THR A 113 4.08 -7.08 16.63
N THR A 114 4.80 -7.68 15.68
CA THR A 114 6.25 -7.86 15.74
C THR A 114 6.98 -6.52 15.58
N THR A 115 6.56 -5.70 14.58
CA THR A 115 7.23 -4.42 14.31
C THR A 115 7.06 -3.40 15.43
N THR A 116 6.03 -3.54 16.25
CA THR A 116 5.74 -2.64 17.37
C THR A 116 6.02 -3.23 18.75
N GLU A 117 6.64 -4.41 18.82
CA GLU A 117 6.90 -5.10 20.08
C GLU A 117 7.73 -4.26 21.07
N THR A 118 8.69 -3.50 20.53
CA THR A 118 9.58 -2.64 21.31
C THR A 118 9.03 -1.24 21.57
N ALA A 119 7.82 -0.94 21.10
CA ALA A 119 7.19 0.36 21.30
C ALA A 119 6.90 0.62 22.78
N LYS A 120 7.07 1.87 23.20
CA LYS A 120 6.96 2.31 24.60
C LYS A 120 6.22 3.64 24.70
N GLU A 121 5.91 4.05 25.91
CA GLU A 121 5.36 5.38 26.19
C GLU A 121 6.23 6.48 25.56
N GLY A 122 5.58 7.40 24.85
CA GLY A 122 6.22 8.47 24.06
C GLY A 122 6.30 8.16 22.56
N ASP A 123 6.16 6.90 22.15
CA ASP A 123 6.07 6.53 20.74
C ASP A 123 4.65 6.77 20.20
N LEU A 124 4.56 6.98 18.89
CA LEU A 124 3.32 7.10 18.15
C LEU A 124 3.27 6.02 17.06
N ILE A 125 2.20 5.24 17.03
CA ILE A 125 1.96 4.23 16.01
C ILE A 125 0.84 4.69 15.09
N TYR A 126 1.09 4.74 13.77
CA TYR A 126 0.05 4.90 12.76
C TYR A 126 -0.34 3.55 12.19
N LEU A 127 -1.61 3.19 12.30
CA LEU A 127 -2.18 1.94 11.86
C LEU A 127 -3.10 2.19 10.67
N ASP A 128 -2.79 1.56 9.54
CA ASP A 128 -3.61 1.58 8.32
C ASP A 128 -3.86 0.12 7.87
N PRO A 129 -4.73 -0.61 8.58
CA PRO A 129 -5.00 -2.01 8.29
C PRO A 129 -5.85 -2.16 7.02
N PRO A 130 -5.88 -3.37 6.41
CA PRO A 130 -6.80 -3.67 5.32
C PRO A 130 -8.24 -3.37 5.72
N TYR A 131 -8.98 -2.63 4.88
CA TYR A 131 -10.37 -2.29 5.15
C TYR A 131 -11.28 -3.51 5.00
N PHE A 132 -12.17 -3.72 5.97
CA PHE A 132 -13.04 -4.91 6.06
C PHE A 132 -13.98 -5.07 4.87
N HIS A 133 -14.45 -3.97 4.29
CA HIS A 133 -15.37 -3.97 3.15
C HIS A 133 -14.71 -4.14 1.79
N THR A 134 -13.37 -4.16 1.71
CA THR A 134 -12.62 -4.29 0.46
C THR A 134 -12.00 -5.67 0.27
N LYS A 135 -12.76 -6.74 0.58
CA LYS A 135 -12.30 -8.14 0.48
C LYS A 135 -11.60 -8.43 -0.86
N GLY A 136 -10.42 -9.07 -0.78
CA GLY A 136 -9.67 -9.56 -1.95
C GLY A 136 -8.75 -8.55 -2.64
N ARG A 137 -8.53 -7.35 -2.09
CA ARG A 137 -7.59 -6.35 -2.64
C ARG A 137 -6.24 -6.30 -1.93
N TYR A 138 -6.15 -6.87 -0.73
CA TYR A 138 -4.95 -6.77 0.11
C TYR A 138 -4.19 -8.08 0.18
N TYR A 139 -2.92 -7.99 0.51
CA TYR A 139 -2.05 -9.12 0.80
C TYR A 139 -2.27 -9.56 2.26
N GLY A 140 -3.28 -10.39 2.48
CA GLY A 140 -3.65 -10.88 3.81
C GLY A 140 -5.00 -10.34 4.33
N THR A 141 -5.40 -10.85 5.48
CA THR A 141 -6.58 -10.46 6.24
C THR A 141 -6.18 -10.19 7.68
N ILE A 142 -6.89 -9.29 8.35
CA ILE A 142 -6.70 -9.04 9.77
C ILE A 142 -7.78 -9.79 10.57
N ASP A 143 -7.37 -10.44 11.65
CA ASP A 143 -8.28 -10.96 12.66
C ASP A 143 -8.72 -9.78 13.55
N PHE A 144 -10.01 -9.48 13.53
CA PHE A 144 -10.54 -8.29 14.21
C PHE A 144 -10.42 -8.40 15.73
N ASP A 145 -10.69 -9.56 16.30
CA ASP A 145 -10.63 -9.76 17.76
C ASP A 145 -9.20 -9.66 18.26
N ALA A 146 -8.25 -10.26 17.53
CA ALA A 146 -6.82 -10.11 17.81
C ALA A 146 -6.36 -8.67 17.67
N PHE A 147 -6.89 -7.93 16.69
CA PHE A 147 -6.56 -6.51 16.50
C PHE A 147 -7.12 -5.64 17.63
N ILE A 148 -8.34 -5.88 18.10
CA ILE A 148 -8.92 -5.20 19.27
C ILE A 148 -8.04 -5.43 20.51
N ALA A 149 -7.67 -6.68 20.78
CA ALA A 149 -6.79 -7.01 21.91
C ALA A 149 -5.41 -6.31 21.82
N TYR A 150 -4.89 -6.15 20.60
CA TYR A 150 -3.66 -5.40 20.38
C TYR A 150 -3.84 -3.91 20.71
N LEU A 151 -4.95 -3.26 20.32
CA LEU A 151 -5.23 -1.86 20.67
C LEU A 151 -5.39 -1.68 22.20
N GLU A 152 -6.03 -2.63 22.89
CA GLU A 152 -6.11 -2.66 24.36
C GLU A 152 -4.72 -2.72 25.00
N GLN A 153 -3.82 -3.55 24.43
CA GLN A 153 -2.44 -3.65 24.90
C GLN A 153 -1.68 -2.32 24.70
N LEU A 154 -1.84 -1.64 23.56
CA LEU A 154 -1.24 -0.31 23.34
C LEU A 154 -1.75 0.70 24.38
N ASN A 155 -3.05 0.73 24.66
CA ASN A 155 -3.64 1.58 25.67
C ASN A 155 -3.08 1.28 27.07
N SER A 156 -2.96 0.01 27.44
CA SER A 156 -2.41 -0.39 28.75
C SER A 156 -0.94 0.02 28.95
N LYS A 157 -0.18 0.10 27.86
CA LYS A 157 1.23 0.53 27.84
C LYS A 157 1.39 2.06 27.72
N GLY A 158 0.30 2.83 27.59
CA GLY A 158 0.34 4.28 27.37
C GLY A 158 0.92 4.69 26.01
N ILE A 159 0.91 3.77 25.02
CA ILE A 159 1.39 4.03 23.66
C ILE A 159 0.30 4.73 22.87
N LYS A 160 0.65 5.86 22.25
CA LYS A 160 -0.29 6.59 21.39
C LYS A 160 -0.43 5.92 20.04
N TYR A 161 -1.67 5.87 19.52
CA TYR A 161 -1.90 5.44 18.15
C TYR A 161 -2.92 6.31 17.41
N MET A 162 -2.72 6.38 16.10
CA MET A 162 -3.72 6.82 15.11
C MET A 162 -4.09 5.61 14.28
N LEU A 163 -5.39 5.41 14.06
CA LEU A 163 -5.91 4.29 13.30
C LEU A 163 -6.86 4.80 12.22
N SER A 164 -6.54 4.53 10.94
CA SER A 164 -7.43 4.81 9.82
C SER A 164 -8.26 3.57 9.46
N PHE A 165 -9.54 3.82 9.15
CA PHE A 165 -10.46 2.79 8.66
C PHE A 165 -11.40 3.35 7.59
N ASP A 166 -12.19 2.45 6.98
CA ASP A 166 -13.33 2.82 6.17
C ASP A 166 -14.22 3.84 6.91
N GLY A 167 -14.76 4.77 6.15
CA GLY A 167 -15.68 5.80 6.63
C GLY A 167 -16.84 5.96 5.66
N ILE A 168 -17.18 7.18 5.28
CA ILE A 168 -18.38 7.50 4.50
C ILE A 168 -18.03 7.69 3.03
N ARG A 169 -18.85 7.13 2.12
CA ARG A 169 -18.75 7.30 0.66
C ARG A 169 -20.08 7.77 0.09
N GLY A 170 -20.24 9.06 -0.06
CA GLY A 170 -21.52 9.65 -0.45
C GLY A 170 -22.59 9.40 0.60
N GLU A 171 -23.61 8.58 0.30
CA GLU A 171 -24.68 8.20 1.22
C GLU A 171 -24.41 6.90 1.99
N ASP A 172 -23.36 6.14 1.60
CA ASP A 172 -23.03 4.87 2.22
C ASP A 172 -22.08 5.06 3.41
N ASP A 173 -22.44 4.53 4.57
CA ASP A 173 -21.60 4.50 5.77
C ASP A 173 -20.95 3.13 5.95
N PHE A 174 -19.61 3.09 5.86
CA PHE A 174 -18.78 1.91 6.06
C PHE A 174 -17.94 2.00 7.35
N THR A 175 -18.30 2.94 8.23
CA THR A 175 -17.59 3.16 9.48
C THR A 175 -17.52 1.88 10.31
N VAL A 176 -16.32 1.52 10.75
CA VAL A 176 -16.10 0.38 11.64
C VAL A 176 -16.29 0.85 13.08
N GLU A 177 -17.31 0.32 13.75
CA GLU A 177 -17.53 0.62 15.17
C GLU A 177 -16.45 -0.08 16.02
N LEU A 178 -15.64 0.73 16.70
CA LEU A 178 -14.69 0.26 17.71
C LEU A 178 -15.28 0.44 19.11
N PRO A 179 -14.90 -0.43 20.09
CA PRO A 179 -15.18 -0.19 21.50
C PRO A 179 -14.73 1.21 21.93
N LYS A 180 -15.62 1.96 22.60
CA LYS A 180 -15.38 3.39 22.93
C LYS A 180 -14.21 3.62 23.89
N GLU A 181 -13.87 2.62 24.67
CA GLU A 181 -12.71 2.62 25.57
C GLU A 181 -11.36 2.60 24.85
N LEU A 182 -11.33 2.24 23.55
CA LEU A 182 -10.11 2.18 22.76
C LEU A 182 -9.65 3.53 22.25
N TYR A 183 -10.55 4.48 22.08
CA TYR A 183 -10.21 5.78 21.53
C TYR A 183 -10.83 6.93 22.31
N LYS A 184 -10.24 8.13 22.20
CA LYS A 184 -10.78 9.37 22.81
C LYS A 184 -11.36 10.30 21.75
N ARG A 185 -10.90 10.20 20.50
CA ARG A 185 -11.39 11.02 19.39
C ARG A 185 -11.63 10.14 18.17
N HIS A 186 -12.72 10.43 17.47
CA HIS A 186 -13.02 9.89 16.16
C HIS A 186 -13.33 11.05 15.23
N GLU A 187 -12.62 11.14 14.12
CA GLU A 187 -12.73 12.23 13.16
C GLU A 187 -12.90 11.64 11.75
N PHE A 188 -13.62 12.36 10.89
CA PHE A 188 -13.74 12.04 9.48
C PHE A 188 -12.80 12.94 8.68
N ILE A 189 -11.87 12.33 7.96
CA ILE A 189 -10.87 13.03 7.15
C ILE A 189 -11.25 12.92 5.67
N PRO A 190 -11.40 14.05 4.94
CA PRO A 190 -11.63 14.01 3.50
C PRO A 190 -10.42 13.39 2.77
N SER A 191 -10.60 12.23 2.15
CA SER A 191 -9.55 11.54 1.38
C SER A 191 -9.66 11.74 -0.13
N GLY A 192 -10.55 12.66 -0.56
CA GLY A 192 -10.75 13.00 -1.96
C GLY A 192 -11.97 12.35 -2.58
N ASN A 193 -11.97 12.22 -3.91
CA ASN A 193 -13.08 11.64 -4.66
C ASN A 193 -12.85 10.16 -4.94
N SER A 194 -13.90 9.34 -4.82
CA SER A 194 -13.85 7.93 -5.18
C SER A 194 -13.38 7.76 -6.63
N SER A 195 -12.20 7.15 -6.81
CA SER A 195 -11.61 6.89 -8.13
C SER A 195 -12.47 5.95 -8.98
N PHE A 196 -13.28 5.10 -8.35
CA PHE A 196 -14.06 4.06 -9.03
C PHE A 196 -15.29 4.62 -9.73
N LYS A 197 -16.05 5.52 -9.11
CA LYS A 197 -17.25 6.13 -9.71
C LYS A 197 -16.92 7.25 -10.69
N LYS A 198 -15.80 7.94 -10.52
CA LYS A 198 -15.32 8.94 -11.47
C LYS A 198 -15.09 8.39 -12.89
N VAL A 199 -14.74 7.09 -12.97
CA VAL A 199 -14.53 6.40 -14.28
C VAL A 199 -15.83 5.86 -14.86
N MET A 200 -16.79 5.43 -14.03
CA MET A 200 -18.02 4.77 -14.47
C MET A 200 -19.18 5.77 -14.68
N ASP A 201 -19.38 6.71 -13.76
CA ASP A 201 -20.61 7.53 -13.73
C ASP A 201 -20.37 9.04 -13.86
N LYS A 202 -19.11 9.49 -13.98
CA LYS A 202 -18.70 10.92 -14.00
C LYS A 202 -19.14 11.73 -12.76
N GLU A 203 -19.61 11.07 -11.70
CA GLU A 203 -19.98 11.71 -10.45
C GLU A 203 -18.80 11.80 -9.50
N SER A 204 -18.67 12.96 -8.86
CA SER A 204 -17.66 13.20 -7.83
C SER A 204 -18.27 12.84 -6.46
N ILE A 205 -17.98 11.64 -5.97
CA ILE A 205 -18.39 11.22 -4.63
C ILE A 205 -17.25 11.46 -3.66
N GLN A 206 -17.53 12.31 -2.68
CA GLN A 206 -16.60 12.57 -1.59
C GLN A 206 -16.44 11.31 -0.73
N VAL A 207 -15.18 10.98 -0.42
CA VAL A 207 -14.83 9.92 0.51
C VAL A 207 -14.30 10.55 1.78
N LEU A 208 -14.87 10.14 2.90
CA LEU A 208 -14.40 10.48 4.24
C LEU A 208 -13.86 9.20 4.88
N GLU A 209 -12.60 9.21 5.30
CA GLU A 209 -12.01 8.12 6.05
C GLU A 209 -12.15 8.37 7.56
N SER A 210 -12.39 7.30 8.31
CA SER A 210 -12.42 7.36 9.78
C SER A 210 -10.99 7.41 10.32
N LEU A 211 -10.74 8.33 11.23
CA LEU A 211 -9.49 8.40 11.98
C LEU A 211 -9.79 8.35 13.49
N TYR A 212 -9.32 7.30 14.14
CA TYR A 212 -9.42 7.10 15.58
C TYR A 212 -8.11 7.43 16.26
N LEU A 213 -8.17 8.16 17.38
CA LEU A 213 -7.01 8.53 18.18
C LEU A 213 -7.27 8.18 19.66
N ASN A 214 -6.31 7.55 20.32
CA ASN A 214 -6.44 7.14 21.73
C ASN A 214 -5.98 8.21 22.76
N TRP A 215 -5.72 9.45 22.33
CA TRP A 215 -5.33 10.56 23.23
C TRP A 215 -6.13 11.83 22.99
#